data_0c176c656ff69eb0972ed7c56f5275bc
#
_entry.id   0c176c656ff69eb0972ed7c56f5275bc
#
_cell.length_a   1.000
_cell.length_b   1.000
_cell.length_c   1.000
_cell.angle_alpha   90.00
_cell.angle_beta   90.00
_cell.angle_gamma   90.00
#
_symmetry.space_group_name_H-M   'P 1'
#
loop_
_entity.id
_entity.type
_entity.pdbx_description
1 polymer ?
#
loop_
_entity_poly.entity_id
_entity_poly.type
_entity_poly.pdbx_seq_one_letter_code
_entity_poly.pdbx_strand_id
1 'polypeptide(L)'
;MSSTANGTTPFYYVPHPSRHPAMAAFGLFLLILGAGQWINGEEWGKYSLFAGLIWFLVVLYQWFSDAIHESESGQFGHKIDLSYRWSMTWFIFSEVMFFGAFFTALWWARSHSLPALGSLENALLWPDFKAVWPSVVAGATASPAGIVEPFQTMGPFWLPTINTALLLTSGVTLTIAHHALQHGDRSKTIKFMWMTVILGLVFLFVQGYEYAHAWGDLNLKLSSGVYGSTFYMLTGFHGFHVFIGMLMLLFITLRLQKGHFTKERHFGFEGAAWYWHFVDVVWLGLYILVYWM
;
A
#
# COMPACT_ATOMS: atom_id res chain seq x y z
N MET A 1 -31.16 -47.77 -12.40
CA MET A 1 -31.76 -46.71 -11.55
C MET A 1 -30.65 -45.76 -11.19
N SER A 2 -30.56 -44.69 -11.96
CA SER A 2 -29.52 -43.63 -11.79
C SER A 2 -30.03 -42.64 -10.76
N SER A 3 -29.42 -42.62 -9.59
CA SER A 3 -29.65 -41.59 -8.56
C SER A 3 -28.99 -40.29 -9.00
N THR A 4 -29.77 -39.38 -9.50
CA THR A 4 -29.38 -37.96 -9.68
C THR A 4 -29.15 -37.40 -8.31
N ALA A 5 -27.90 -37.32 -7.88
CA ALA A 5 -27.50 -36.54 -6.72
C ALA A 5 -27.78 -35.07 -7.03
N ASN A 6 -28.88 -34.54 -6.47
CA ASN A 6 -29.13 -33.13 -6.37
C ASN A 6 -27.95 -32.50 -5.58
N GLY A 7 -27.01 -31.90 -6.30
CA GLY A 7 -25.89 -31.22 -5.73
C GLY A 7 -26.35 -29.89 -5.09
N THR A 8 -26.93 -29.99 -3.90
CA THR A 8 -27.09 -28.84 -3.02
C THR A 8 -25.68 -28.45 -2.58
N THR A 9 -25.17 -27.32 -3.08
CA THR A 9 -23.95 -26.73 -2.55
C THR A 9 -24.07 -26.70 -1.02
N PRO A 10 -23.08 -27.22 -0.28
CA PRO A 10 -23.20 -27.29 1.17
C PRO A 10 -23.46 -25.90 1.74
N PHE A 11 -24.39 -25.81 2.68
CA PHE A 11 -24.78 -24.55 3.33
C PHE A 11 -23.60 -23.88 4.04
N TYR A 12 -22.60 -24.68 4.42
CA TYR A 12 -21.42 -24.26 5.14
C TYR A 12 -20.19 -24.87 4.50
N TYR A 13 -19.23 -24.02 4.11
CA TYR A 13 -17.94 -24.47 3.61
C TYR A 13 -16.93 -24.57 4.76
N VAL A 14 -16.37 -25.72 4.96
CA VAL A 14 -15.26 -25.93 5.88
C VAL A 14 -14.02 -26.18 5.02
N PRO A 15 -13.03 -25.28 5.02
CA PRO A 15 -11.79 -25.50 4.27
C PRO A 15 -11.03 -26.70 4.80
N HIS A 16 -10.29 -27.36 3.93
CA HIS A 16 -9.40 -28.44 4.34
C HIS A 16 -8.32 -27.90 5.31
N PRO A 17 -7.83 -28.73 6.26
CA PRO A 17 -6.72 -28.33 7.13
C PRO A 17 -5.53 -27.84 6.33
N SER A 18 -5.10 -26.61 6.56
CA SER A 18 -3.99 -25.98 5.85
C SER A 18 -2.79 -25.77 6.79
N ARG A 19 -1.58 -25.97 6.26
CA ARG A 19 -0.31 -25.69 6.96
C ARG A 19 0.19 -24.26 6.71
N HIS A 20 -0.40 -23.56 5.75
CA HIS A 20 0.07 -22.23 5.33
C HIS A 20 0.14 -21.21 6.47
N PRO A 21 -0.83 -21.09 7.39
CA PRO A 21 -0.74 -20.13 8.48
C PRO A 21 0.47 -20.36 9.39
N ALA A 22 0.75 -21.61 9.76
CA ALA A 22 1.91 -21.96 10.59
C ALA A 22 3.23 -21.70 9.87
N MET A 23 3.31 -22.06 8.58
CA MET A 23 4.50 -21.81 7.76
C MET A 23 4.73 -20.31 7.53
N ALA A 24 3.67 -19.52 7.33
CA ALA A 24 3.76 -18.07 7.21
C ALA A 24 4.22 -17.42 8.52
N ALA A 25 3.68 -17.85 9.66
CA ALA A 25 4.10 -17.37 10.98
C ALA A 25 5.60 -17.64 11.23
N PHE A 26 6.10 -18.81 10.83
CA PHE A 26 7.52 -19.14 10.93
C PHE A 26 8.38 -18.23 10.04
N GLY A 27 7.95 -17.97 8.80
CA GLY A 27 8.65 -17.05 7.90
C GLY A 27 8.70 -15.62 8.44
N LEU A 28 7.59 -15.12 8.97
CA LEU A 28 7.52 -13.81 9.62
C LEU A 28 8.39 -13.74 10.88
N PHE A 29 8.42 -14.80 11.69
CA PHE A 29 9.33 -14.88 12.84
C PHE A 29 10.78 -14.71 12.43
N LEU A 30 11.26 -15.45 11.43
CA LEU A 30 12.62 -15.33 10.92
C LEU A 30 12.93 -13.94 10.37
N LEU A 31 11.96 -13.34 9.65
CA LEU A 31 12.09 -12.01 9.06
C LEU A 31 12.23 -10.94 10.15
N ILE A 32 11.36 -10.93 11.16
CA ILE A 32 11.37 -9.93 12.24
C ILE A 32 12.59 -10.13 13.13
N LEU A 33 12.93 -11.37 13.49
CA LEU A 33 14.12 -11.69 14.25
C LEU A 33 15.38 -11.23 13.51
N GLY A 34 15.45 -11.51 12.21
CA GLY A 34 16.56 -11.11 11.37
C GLY A 34 16.71 -9.58 11.27
N ALA A 35 15.61 -8.87 11.08
CA ALA A 35 15.58 -7.41 11.06
C ALA A 35 16.08 -6.83 12.40
N GLY A 36 15.56 -7.33 13.52
CA GLY A 36 15.93 -6.87 14.85
C GLY A 36 17.42 -7.07 15.14
N GLN A 37 17.96 -8.25 14.82
CA GLN A 37 19.37 -8.54 15.03
C GLN A 37 20.29 -7.71 14.11
N TRP A 38 19.89 -7.51 12.86
CA TRP A 38 20.66 -6.68 11.93
C TRP A 38 20.71 -5.21 12.36
N ILE A 39 19.61 -4.64 12.84
CA ILE A 39 19.56 -3.28 13.40
C ILE A 39 20.46 -3.15 14.62
N ASN A 40 20.57 -4.22 15.44
CA ASN A 40 21.46 -4.25 16.60
C ASN A 40 22.94 -4.51 16.24
N GLY A 41 23.29 -4.58 14.95
CA GLY A 41 24.67 -4.74 14.48
C GLY A 41 25.12 -6.18 14.30
N GLU A 42 24.25 -7.17 14.50
CA GLU A 42 24.56 -8.58 14.33
C GLU A 42 24.49 -9.00 12.86
N GLU A 43 25.63 -9.35 12.29
CA GLU A 43 25.77 -9.70 10.86
C GLU A 43 24.89 -10.89 10.41
N TRP A 44 24.66 -11.86 11.27
CA TRP A 44 23.81 -12.99 10.93
C TRP A 44 22.32 -12.60 10.75
N GLY A 45 21.91 -11.47 11.30
CA GLY A 45 20.55 -10.94 11.19
C GLY A 45 20.11 -10.76 9.73
N LYS A 46 21.00 -10.31 8.85
CA LYS A 46 20.71 -10.17 7.42
C LYS A 46 20.36 -11.49 6.74
N TYR A 47 21.05 -12.58 7.10
CA TYR A 47 20.77 -13.89 6.51
C TYR A 47 19.42 -14.44 6.98
N SER A 48 19.08 -14.27 8.26
CA SER A 48 17.78 -14.66 8.79
C SER A 48 16.64 -13.83 8.15
N LEU A 49 16.86 -12.53 7.96
CA LEU A 49 15.87 -11.64 7.29
C LEU A 49 15.58 -12.10 5.85
N PHE A 50 16.63 -12.30 5.05
CA PHE A 50 16.43 -12.71 3.65
C PHE A 50 15.89 -14.14 3.55
N ALA A 51 16.32 -15.07 4.40
CA ALA A 51 15.77 -16.42 4.44
C ALA A 51 14.29 -16.40 4.83
N GLY A 52 13.93 -15.61 5.85
CA GLY A 52 12.54 -15.41 6.27
C GLY A 52 11.68 -14.80 5.19
N LEU A 53 12.19 -13.79 4.48
CA LEU A 53 11.49 -13.14 3.37
C LEU A 53 11.23 -14.12 2.22
N ILE A 54 12.25 -14.87 1.78
CA ILE A 54 12.10 -15.85 0.70
C ILE A 54 11.10 -16.94 1.12
N TRP A 55 11.24 -17.46 2.34
CA TRP A 55 10.30 -18.45 2.87
C TRP A 55 8.87 -17.93 2.87
N PHE A 56 8.65 -16.72 3.37
CA PHE A 56 7.33 -16.10 3.43
C PHE A 56 6.72 -15.92 2.05
N LEU A 57 7.50 -15.43 1.07
CA LEU A 57 7.03 -15.26 -0.32
C LEU A 57 6.67 -16.61 -0.97
N VAL A 58 7.44 -17.68 -0.73
CA VAL A 58 7.12 -19.01 -1.23
C VAL A 58 5.82 -19.53 -0.61
N VAL A 59 5.65 -19.35 0.70
CA VAL A 59 4.40 -19.76 1.37
C VAL A 59 3.20 -18.96 0.87
N LEU A 60 3.33 -17.66 0.66
CA LEU A 60 2.27 -16.84 0.07
C LEU A 60 1.89 -17.32 -1.33
N TYR A 61 2.90 -17.61 -2.16
CA TYR A 61 2.64 -18.12 -3.51
C TYR A 61 1.86 -19.44 -3.47
N GLN A 62 2.24 -20.39 -2.61
CA GLN A 62 1.53 -21.65 -2.44
C GLN A 62 0.11 -21.43 -1.93
N TRP A 63 -0.06 -20.58 -0.91
CA TRP A 63 -1.37 -20.30 -0.32
C TRP A 63 -2.34 -19.68 -1.32
N PHE A 64 -1.88 -18.66 -2.05
CA PHE A 64 -2.70 -18.03 -3.10
C PHE A 64 -2.98 -19.01 -4.27
N SER A 65 -2.02 -19.87 -4.61
CA SER A 65 -2.22 -20.91 -5.64
C SER A 65 -3.34 -21.86 -5.24
N ASP A 66 -3.33 -22.34 -4.00
CA ASP A 66 -4.38 -23.25 -3.48
C ASP A 66 -5.74 -22.55 -3.44
N ALA A 67 -5.79 -21.28 -2.95
CA ALA A 67 -7.03 -20.50 -2.93
C ALA A 67 -7.59 -20.27 -4.35
N ILE A 68 -6.73 -20.06 -5.34
CA ILE A 68 -7.14 -19.94 -6.75
C ILE A 68 -7.72 -21.28 -7.24
N HIS A 69 -7.06 -22.39 -6.93
CA HIS A 69 -7.53 -23.73 -7.34
C HIS A 69 -8.89 -24.07 -6.72
N GLU A 70 -9.09 -23.78 -5.44
CA GLU A 70 -10.37 -23.94 -4.76
C GLU A 70 -11.48 -23.08 -5.41
N SER A 71 -11.15 -21.83 -5.75
CA SER A 71 -12.09 -20.93 -6.43
C SER A 71 -12.50 -21.43 -7.83
N GLU A 72 -11.52 -21.91 -8.63
CA GLU A 72 -11.77 -22.39 -10.00
C GLU A 72 -12.46 -23.76 -10.01
N SER A 73 -12.26 -24.60 -8.99
CA SER A 73 -12.95 -25.90 -8.85
C SER A 73 -14.44 -25.77 -8.49
N GLY A 74 -14.95 -24.52 -8.28
CA GLY A 74 -16.37 -24.26 -8.03
C GLY A 74 -16.85 -24.60 -6.62
N GLN A 75 -15.93 -24.74 -5.66
CA GLN A 75 -16.26 -25.05 -4.25
C GLN A 75 -16.93 -23.86 -3.54
N PHE A 76 -16.75 -22.65 -4.06
CA PHE A 76 -17.27 -21.43 -3.43
C PHE A 76 -18.70 -21.12 -3.89
N GLY A 77 -19.65 -21.24 -2.96
CA GLY A 77 -21.04 -20.81 -3.16
C GLY A 77 -21.23 -19.31 -2.89
N HIS A 78 -22.42 -18.80 -3.18
CA HIS A 78 -22.77 -17.37 -3.01
C HIS A 78 -22.47 -16.81 -1.60
N LYS A 79 -22.67 -17.61 -0.53
CA LYS A 79 -22.38 -17.16 0.84
C LYS A 79 -20.89 -16.95 1.10
N ILE A 80 -20.05 -17.77 0.47
CA ILE A 80 -18.60 -17.63 0.58
C ILE A 80 -18.13 -16.40 -0.18
N ASP A 81 -18.67 -16.15 -1.38
CA ASP A 81 -18.42 -14.92 -2.14
C ASP A 81 -18.79 -13.68 -1.31
N LEU A 82 -19.93 -13.69 -0.64
CA LEU A 82 -20.33 -12.62 0.27
C LEU A 82 -19.38 -12.45 1.45
N SER A 83 -18.88 -13.56 2.03
CA SER A 83 -17.91 -13.51 3.12
C SER A 83 -16.58 -12.90 2.68
N TYR A 84 -16.09 -13.23 1.48
CA TYR A 84 -14.90 -12.60 0.90
C TYR A 84 -15.09 -11.09 0.64
N ARG A 85 -16.28 -10.67 0.19
CA ARG A 85 -16.63 -9.25 0.01
C ARG A 85 -16.58 -8.49 1.34
N TRP A 86 -17.18 -9.05 2.40
CA TRP A 86 -17.09 -8.49 3.74
C TRP A 86 -15.67 -8.45 4.27
N SER A 87 -14.90 -9.51 4.07
CA SER A 87 -13.48 -9.56 4.47
C SER A 87 -12.66 -8.46 3.78
N MET A 88 -12.88 -8.25 2.48
CA MET A 88 -12.19 -7.19 1.73
C MET A 88 -12.62 -5.79 2.21
N THR A 89 -13.90 -5.61 2.54
CA THR A 89 -14.40 -4.34 3.10
C THR A 89 -13.73 -4.03 4.43
N TRP A 90 -13.62 -4.99 5.34
CA TRP A 90 -12.95 -4.82 6.63
C TRP A 90 -11.44 -4.61 6.48
N PHE A 91 -10.83 -5.28 5.53
CA PHE A 91 -9.41 -5.06 5.20
C PHE A 91 -9.18 -3.62 4.74
N ILE A 92 -9.96 -3.13 3.76
CA ILE A 92 -9.85 -1.73 3.30
C ILE A 92 -10.14 -0.75 4.45
N PHE A 93 -11.10 -1.04 5.32
CA PHE A 93 -11.38 -0.21 6.48
C PHE A 93 -10.16 -0.13 7.43
N SER A 94 -9.45 -1.24 7.67
CA SER A 94 -8.23 -1.24 8.48
C SER A 94 -7.14 -0.37 7.85
N GLU A 95 -7.00 -0.40 6.53
CA GLU A 95 -6.02 0.41 5.81
C GLU A 95 -6.38 1.91 5.81
N VAL A 96 -7.69 2.24 5.74
CA VAL A 96 -8.17 3.61 5.95
C VAL A 96 -7.79 4.11 7.34
N MET A 97 -7.95 3.29 8.39
CA MET A 97 -7.55 3.64 9.76
C MET A 97 -6.03 3.78 9.89
N PHE A 98 -5.26 2.93 9.21
CA PHE A 98 -3.80 3.02 9.17
C PHE A 98 -3.33 4.38 8.62
N PHE A 99 -3.78 4.77 7.43
CA PHE A 99 -3.47 6.10 6.87
C PHE A 99 -4.08 7.23 7.69
N GLY A 100 -5.28 7.05 8.22
CA GLY A 100 -5.94 7.99 9.11
C GLY A 100 -5.10 8.34 10.34
N ALA A 101 -4.42 7.36 10.92
CA ALA A 101 -3.50 7.58 12.04
C ALA A 101 -2.32 8.48 11.64
N PHE A 102 -1.70 8.25 10.48
CA PHE A 102 -0.61 9.10 9.99
C PHE A 102 -1.07 10.51 9.60
N PHE A 103 -2.24 10.65 8.97
CA PHE A 103 -2.81 11.98 8.69
C PHE A 103 -3.14 12.72 9.99
N THR A 104 -3.65 12.03 11.00
CA THR A 104 -3.91 12.62 12.32
C THR A 104 -2.61 13.05 13.00
N ALA A 105 -1.55 12.25 12.90
CA ALA A 105 -0.23 12.59 13.41
C ALA A 105 0.35 13.85 12.72
N LEU A 106 0.23 13.93 11.39
CA LEU A 106 0.62 15.12 10.62
C LEU A 106 -0.18 16.36 11.05
N TRP A 107 -1.50 16.23 11.15
CA TRP A 107 -2.38 17.30 11.60
C TRP A 107 -2.04 17.74 13.03
N TRP A 108 -1.82 16.79 13.95
CA TRP A 108 -1.44 17.10 15.34
C TRP A 108 -0.11 17.83 15.42
N ALA A 109 0.89 17.33 14.70
CA ALA A 109 2.22 17.95 14.66
C ALA A 109 2.14 19.41 14.20
N ARG A 110 1.35 19.67 13.16
CA ARG A 110 1.18 21.00 12.56
C ARG A 110 0.36 21.96 13.43
N SER A 111 -0.78 21.48 13.96
CA SER A 111 -1.76 22.35 14.63
C SER A 111 -1.57 22.47 16.15
N HIS A 112 -0.85 21.53 16.77
CA HIS A 112 -0.64 21.50 18.23
C HIS A 112 0.83 21.53 18.62
N SER A 113 1.63 20.56 18.14
CA SER A 113 3.01 20.42 18.59
C SER A 113 3.87 21.62 18.19
N LEU A 114 3.75 22.06 16.93
CA LEU A 114 4.54 23.18 16.43
C LEU A 114 4.20 24.51 17.12
N PRO A 115 2.92 24.92 17.28
CA PRO A 115 2.57 26.11 18.04
C PRO A 115 2.97 26.04 19.53
N ALA A 116 2.84 24.87 20.15
CA ALA A 116 3.25 24.66 21.55
C ALA A 116 4.75 24.90 21.73
N LEU A 117 5.60 24.42 20.81
CA LEU A 117 7.05 24.66 20.86
C LEU A 117 7.43 26.15 20.68
N GLY A 118 6.60 26.92 19.97
CA GLY A 118 6.77 28.38 19.81
C GLY A 118 6.16 29.20 20.92
N SER A 119 5.60 28.59 21.98
CA SER A 119 5.03 29.33 23.12
C SER A 119 6.09 30.02 23.97
N LEU A 120 5.68 31.06 24.70
CA LEU A 120 6.59 31.82 25.57
C LEU A 120 7.30 30.96 26.60
N GLU A 121 6.66 29.92 27.13
CA GLU A 121 7.25 28.99 28.08
C GLU A 121 8.40 28.18 27.47
N ASN A 122 8.24 27.78 26.22
CA ASN A 122 9.25 27.00 25.48
C ASN A 122 10.33 27.89 24.86
N ALA A 123 10.10 29.20 24.70
CA ALA A 123 11.10 30.14 24.19
C ALA A 123 12.33 30.24 25.14
N LEU A 124 12.20 29.90 26.41
CA LEU A 124 13.33 29.79 27.35
C LEU A 124 14.26 28.64 27.04
N LEU A 125 13.71 27.56 26.51
CA LEU A 125 14.47 26.34 26.14
C LEU A 125 14.93 26.38 24.67
N TRP A 126 14.14 27.01 23.82
CA TRP A 126 14.33 27.06 22.37
C TRP A 126 14.18 28.51 21.83
N PRO A 127 15.08 29.42 22.16
CA PRO A 127 14.92 30.87 21.85
C PRO A 127 14.88 31.15 20.36
N ASP A 128 15.54 30.37 19.52
CA ASP A 128 15.61 30.53 18.08
C ASP A 128 14.53 29.76 17.30
N PHE A 129 13.63 29.06 17.99
CA PHE A 129 12.59 28.27 17.34
C PHE A 129 11.50 29.17 16.74
N LYS A 130 11.19 28.98 15.47
CA LYS A 130 10.10 29.62 14.76
C LYS A 130 8.99 28.63 14.47
N ALA A 131 7.80 28.88 15.03
CA ALA A 131 6.61 28.01 14.81
C ALA A 131 5.99 28.26 13.43
N VAL A 132 6.71 27.96 12.37
CA VAL A 132 6.27 28.10 10.97
C VAL A 132 6.24 26.72 10.32
N TRP A 133 5.17 26.40 9.63
CA TRP A 133 5.07 25.16 8.86
C TRP A 133 5.38 25.41 7.38
N PRO A 134 6.15 24.54 6.72
CA PRO A 134 6.95 23.46 7.30
C PRO A 134 8.13 24.00 8.11
N SER A 135 8.44 23.37 9.24
CA SER A 135 9.55 23.79 10.10
C SER A 135 10.90 23.44 9.45
N VAL A 136 11.36 24.33 8.61
CA VAL A 136 12.66 24.21 7.90
C VAL A 136 13.82 24.63 8.81
N VAL A 137 13.55 25.54 9.77
CA VAL A 137 14.51 25.93 10.80
C VAL A 137 14.14 25.19 12.06
N ALA A 138 14.77 24.14 12.25
CA ALA A 138 14.54 23.23 13.33
C ALA A 138 14.89 23.86 14.68
N GLY A 139 13.94 23.76 15.60
CA GLY A 139 14.31 23.33 16.93
C GLY A 139 15.00 21.96 16.91
N ALA A 140 14.97 21.28 15.82
CA ALA A 140 15.78 20.16 15.42
C ALA A 140 17.30 20.45 15.43
N THR A 141 17.74 21.67 15.43
CA THR A 141 19.14 22.06 15.66
C THR A 141 19.63 21.73 17.05
N ALA A 142 18.73 21.45 17.99
CA ALA A 142 19.07 21.05 19.34
C ALA A 142 19.18 19.50 19.51
N SER A 143 19.19 18.74 18.43
CA SER A 143 19.60 17.35 18.55
C SER A 143 21.06 17.30 19.02
N PRO A 144 21.41 16.47 20.02
CA PRO A 144 22.81 16.24 20.41
C PRO A 144 23.70 15.78 19.26
N ALA A 145 23.13 15.40 18.13
CA ALA A 145 23.81 14.94 16.93
C ALA A 145 24.21 16.04 15.92
N GLY A 146 23.89 17.30 16.17
CA GLY A 146 24.31 18.42 15.32
C GLY A 146 23.17 19.18 14.62
N ILE A 147 23.57 20.19 13.86
CA ILE A 147 22.69 21.09 13.12
C ILE A 147 22.00 20.30 12.00
N VAL A 148 20.66 20.32 11.97
CA VAL A 148 19.92 19.81 10.80
C VAL A 148 20.19 20.78 9.64
N GLU A 149 20.76 20.27 8.58
CA GLU A 149 21.00 21.04 7.37
C GLU A 149 19.65 21.59 6.82
N PRO A 150 19.64 22.83 6.31
CA PRO A 150 18.44 23.39 5.71
C PRO A 150 18.00 22.51 4.52
N PHE A 151 16.71 22.27 4.42
CA PHE A 151 16.09 21.51 3.34
C PHE A 151 15.01 22.35 2.65
N GLN A 152 14.64 21.97 1.44
CA GLN A 152 13.50 22.54 0.73
C GLN A 152 12.35 21.54 0.70
N THR A 153 11.11 22.04 0.69
CA THR A 153 9.93 21.20 0.58
C THR A 153 9.65 20.82 -0.87
N MET A 154 9.06 19.64 -1.06
CA MET A 154 8.58 19.24 -2.38
C MET A 154 7.32 20.04 -2.74
N GLY A 155 7.38 20.82 -3.82
CA GLY A 155 6.21 21.55 -4.32
C GLY A 155 5.16 20.66 -4.98
N PRO A 156 3.87 21.07 -4.97
CA PRO A 156 2.78 20.27 -5.56
C PRO A 156 2.85 20.17 -7.08
N PHE A 157 3.39 21.18 -7.74
CA PHE A 157 3.47 21.25 -9.18
C PHE A 157 4.62 20.37 -9.70
N TRP A 158 4.49 19.86 -10.94
CA TRP A 158 5.41 19.00 -11.65
C TRP A 158 5.25 17.52 -11.29
N LEU A 159 6.17 16.89 -10.56
CA LEU A 159 6.17 15.44 -10.32
C LEU A 159 4.90 14.94 -9.59
N PRO A 160 4.47 15.55 -8.46
CA PRO A 160 3.24 15.08 -7.79
C PRO A 160 1.97 15.27 -8.63
N THR A 161 1.90 16.31 -9.44
CA THR A 161 0.77 16.52 -10.36
C THR A 161 0.75 15.46 -11.48
N ILE A 162 1.91 15.12 -12.04
CA ILE A 162 2.02 14.04 -13.03
C ILE A 162 1.60 12.71 -12.41
N ASN A 163 2.09 12.40 -11.22
CA ASN A 163 1.72 11.19 -10.48
C ASN A 163 0.20 11.12 -10.20
N THR A 164 -0.41 12.25 -9.86
CA THR A 164 -1.86 12.33 -9.68
C THR A 164 -2.60 12.01 -10.98
N ALA A 165 -2.18 12.60 -12.10
CA ALA A 165 -2.78 12.32 -13.40
C ALA A 165 -2.63 10.86 -13.82
N LEU A 166 -1.45 10.25 -13.60
CA LEU A 166 -1.18 8.84 -13.89
C LEU A 166 -2.11 7.92 -13.09
N LEU A 167 -2.22 8.15 -11.78
CA LEU A 167 -2.98 7.29 -10.89
C LEU A 167 -4.49 7.41 -11.18
N LEU A 168 -5.03 8.62 -11.29
CA LEU A 168 -6.44 8.83 -11.65
C LEU A 168 -6.78 8.23 -13.02
N THR A 169 -5.90 8.38 -14.02
CA THR A 169 -6.10 7.75 -15.33
C THR A 169 -6.10 6.23 -15.21
N SER A 170 -5.25 5.67 -14.36
CA SER A 170 -5.23 4.22 -14.10
C SER A 170 -6.52 3.73 -13.45
N GLY A 171 -7.11 4.49 -12.55
CA GLY A 171 -8.43 4.20 -11.96
C GLY A 171 -9.54 4.18 -13.00
N VAL A 172 -9.52 5.14 -13.95
CA VAL A 172 -10.47 5.16 -15.07
C VAL A 172 -10.30 3.95 -15.98
N THR A 173 -9.06 3.59 -16.35
CA THR A 173 -8.80 2.41 -17.17
C THR A 173 -9.24 1.12 -16.50
N LEU A 174 -9.05 0.99 -15.20
CA LEU A 174 -9.51 -0.14 -14.40
C LEU A 174 -11.05 -0.24 -14.39
N THR A 175 -11.74 0.88 -14.24
CA THR A 175 -13.21 0.94 -14.28
C THR A 175 -13.73 0.49 -15.66
N ILE A 176 -13.11 0.94 -16.75
CA ILE A 176 -13.44 0.49 -18.11
C ILE A 176 -13.21 -1.01 -18.26
N ALA A 177 -12.10 -1.54 -17.71
CA ALA A 177 -11.82 -2.97 -17.74
C ALA A 177 -12.90 -3.77 -16.99
N HIS A 178 -13.35 -3.29 -15.84
CA HIS A 178 -14.42 -3.92 -15.05
C HIS A 178 -15.74 -3.97 -15.82
N HIS A 179 -16.16 -2.86 -16.39
CA HIS A 179 -17.38 -2.83 -17.23
C HIS A 179 -17.27 -3.77 -18.43
N ALA A 180 -16.11 -3.81 -19.10
CA ALA A 180 -15.88 -4.72 -20.21
C ALA A 180 -15.99 -6.20 -19.78
N LEU A 181 -15.49 -6.57 -18.60
CA LEU A 181 -15.62 -7.90 -18.02
C LEU A 181 -17.08 -8.28 -17.80
N GLN A 182 -17.87 -7.38 -17.21
CA GLN A 182 -19.31 -7.58 -16.96
C GLN A 182 -20.10 -7.79 -18.27
N HIS A 183 -19.70 -7.13 -19.36
CA HIS A 183 -20.28 -7.32 -20.69
C HIS A 183 -19.72 -8.55 -21.44
N GLY A 184 -18.65 -9.18 -20.92
CA GLY A 184 -18.01 -10.36 -21.52
C GLY A 184 -17.05 -10.04 -22.65
N ASP A 185 -16.67 -8.78 -22.82
CA ASP A 185 -15.62 -8.39 -23.77
C ASP A 185 -14.23 -8.60 -23.14
N ARG A 186 -13.76 -9.83 -23.26
CA ARG A 186 -12.49 -10.26 -22.68
C ARG A 186 -11.30 -9.52 -23.28
N SER A 187 -11.30 -9.28 -24.58
CA SER A 187 -10.20 -8.60 -25.27
C SER A 187 -10.02 -7.18 -24.74
N LYS A 188 -11.13 -6.45 -24.62
CA LYS A 188 -11.16 -5.10 -24.06
C LYS A 188 -10.73 -5.09 -22.61
N THR A 189 -11.22 -6.03 -21.79
CA THR A 189 -10.84 -6.18 -20.38
C THR A 189 -9.32 -6.33 -20.25
N ILE A 190 -8.71 -7.27 -20.96
CA ILE A 190 -7.26 -7.52 -20.88
C ILE A 190 -6.46 -6.30 -21.33
N LYS A 191 -6.87 -5.64 -22.41
CA LYS A 191 -6.21 -4.43 -22.92
C LYS A 191 -6.19 -3.32 -21.85
N PHE A 192 -7.34 -3.01 -21.26
CA PHE A 192 -7.42 -1.95 -20.26
C PHE A 192 -6.75 -2.32 -18.93
N MET A 193 -6.74 -3.61 -18.55
CA MET A 193 -5.97 -4.08 -17.41
C MET A 193 -4.47 -3.88 -17.59
N TRP A 194 -3.92 -4.19 -18.76
CA TRP A 194 -2.51 -3.90 -19.04
C TRP A 194 -2.21 -2.40 -19.02
N MET A 195 -3.11 -1.56 -19.52
CA MET A 195 -2.95 -0.10 -19.41
C MET A 195 -2.88 0.33 -17.94
N THR A 196 -3.76 -0.19 -17.10
CA THR A 196 -3.76 0.10 -15.65
C THR A 196 -2.44 -0.30 -14.99
N VAL A 197 -1.97 -1.52 -15.25
CA VAL A 197 -0.69 -2.04 -14.69
C VAL A 197 0.48 -1.17 -15.14
N ILE A 198 0.55 -0.80 -16.42
CA ILE A 198 1.63 0.04 -16.94
C ILE A 198 1.58 1.44 -16.32
N LEU A 199 0.40 2.06 -16.19
CA LEU A 199 0.26 3.36 -15.54
C LEU A 199 0.69 3.31 -14.06
N GLY A 200 0.33 2.24 -13.34
CA GLY A 200 0.78 2.03 -11.96
C GLY A 200 2.31 1.84 -11.87
N LEU A 201 2.91 1.13 -12.82
CA LEU A 201 4.35 0.97 -12.89
C LEU A 201 5.06 2.30 -13.16
N VAL A 202 4.55 3.10 -14.11
CA VAL A 202 5.08 4.44 -14.42
C VAL A 202 4.98 5.35 -13.21
N PHE A 203 3.85 5.32 -12.47
CA PHE A 203 3.70 6.05 -11.20
C PHE A 203 4.85 5.72 -10.23
N LEU A 204 5.16 4.43 -10.03
CA LEU A 204 6.22 4.00 -9.12
C LEU A 204 7.61 4.51 -9.56
N PHE A 205 7.89 4.52 -10.86
CA PHE A 205 9.14 5.08 -11.38
C PHE A 205 9.23 6.60 -11.15
N VAL A 206 8.15 7.35 -11.40
CA VAL A 206 8.10 8.80 -11.15
C VAL A 206 8.23 9.08 -9.65
N GLN A 207 7.59 8.28 -8.77
CA GLN A 207 7.75 8.41 -7.32
C GLN A 207 9.18 8.11 -6.85
N GLY A 208 9.83 7.11 -7.45
CA GLY A 208 11.25 6.82 -7.18
C GLY A 208 12.17 7.97 -7.61
N TYR A 209 11.90 8.57 -8.76
CA TYR A 209 12.63 9.76 -9.23
C TYR A 209 12.37 10.97 -8.31
N GLU A 210 11.12 11.18 -7.87
CA GLU A 210 10.77 12.21 -6.90
C GLU A 210 11.57 12.06 -5.59
N TYR A 211 11.73 10.83 -5.10
CA TYR A 211 12.53 10.56 -3.90
C TYR A 211 14.01 10.83 -4.11
N ALA A 212 14.55 10.48 -5.29
CA ALA A 212 15.94 10.80 -5.63
C ALA A 212 16.17 12.32 -5.68
N HIS A 213 15.24 13.06 -6.28
CA HIS A 213 15.25 14.52 -6.31
C HIS A 213 15.11 15.15 -4.90
N ALA A 214 14.17 14.65 -4.08
CA ALA A 214 13.98 15.11 -2.71
C ALA A 214 15.25 14.92 -1.86
N TRP A 215 15.89 13.77 -2.00
CA TRP A 215 17.10 13.44 -1.24
C TRP A 215 18.33 14.22 -1.72
N GLY A 216 18.53 14.30 -3.04
CA GLY A 216 19.74 14.88 -3.65
C GLY A 216 19.70 16.40 -3.76
N ASP A 217 18.61 16.93 -4.34
CA ASP A 217 18.55 18.34 -4.71
C ASP A 217 17.89 19.22 -3.62
N LEU A 218 16.91 18.67 -2.91
CA LEU A 218 16.19 19.40 -1.86
C LEU A 218 16.76 19.15 -0.46
N ASN A 219 17.72 18.26 -0.30
CA ASN A 219 18.25 17.82 0.99
C ASN A 219 17.15 17.38 1.98
N LEU A 220 16.00 16.94 1.46
CA LEU A 220 14.89 16.46 2.25
C LEU A 220 15.10 14.98 2.59
N LYS A 221 15.34 14.69 3.86
CA LYS A 221 15.65 13.36 4.38
C LYS A 221 14.63 12.95 5.43
N LEU A 222 14.58 11.67 5.76
CA LEU A 222 13.76 11.17 6.87
C LEU A 222 14.11 11.88 8.20
N SER A 223 15.37 12.27 8.36
CA SER A 223 15.90 13.02 9.51
C SER A 223 15.65 14.53 9.45
N SER A 224 15.02 15.05 8.41
CA SER A 224 14.74 16.49 8.24
C SER A 224 13.55 16.96 9.11
N GLY A 225 13.54 16.56 10.39
CA GLY A 225 12.51 16.94 11.35
C GLY A 225 11.15 16.29 11.08
N VAL A 226 10.09 16.90 11.67
CA VAL A 226 8.72 16.34 11.61
C VAL A 226 8.18 16.34 10.17
N TYR A 227 8.50 17.34 9.37
CA TYR A 227 8.07 17.38 7.97
C TYR A 227 8.68 16.24 7.16
N GLY A 228 10.00 16.06 7.21
CA GLY A 228 10.68 14.98 6.50
C GLY A 228 10.19 13.60 6.93
N SER A 229 10.07 13.37 8.24
CA SER A 229 9.57 12.11 8.78
C SER A 229 8.14 11.81 8.31
N THR A 230 7.22 12.75 8.42
CA THR A 230 5.82 12.56 8.02
C THR A 230 5.68 12.43 6.50
N PHE A 231 6.45 13.21 5.73
CA PHE A 231 6.51 13.10 4.27
C PHE A 231 6.87 11.69 3.82
N TYR A 232 8.04 11.18 4.26
CA TYR A 232 8.50 9.86 3.83
C TYR A 232 7.68 8.70 4.40
N MET A 233 7.14 8.83 5.61
CA MET A 233 6.27 7.79 6.18
C MET A 233 4.95 7.70 5.39
N LEU A 234 4.27 8.81 5.17
CA LEU A 234 3.00 8.85 4.44
C LEU A 234 3.16 8.44 2.98
N THR A 235 4.06 9.09 2.25
CA THR A 235 4.25 8.80 0.82
C THR A 235 4.94 7.46 0.59
N GLY A 236 5.81 7.01 1.49
CA GLY A 236 6.50 5.73 1.42
C GLY A 236 5.55 4.54 1.65
N PHE A 237 4.72 4.59 2.68
CA PHE A 237 3.69 3.56 2.87
C PHE A 237 2.69 3.55 1.72
N HIS A 238 2.29 4.74 1.23
CA HIS A 238 1.44 4.81 0.04
C HIS A 238 2.11 4.15 -1.17
N GLY A 239 3.37 4.49 -1.47
CA GLY A 239 4.13 3.88 -2.56
C GLY A 239 4.24 2.36 -2.44
N PHE A 240 4.40 1.85 -1.22
CA PHE A 240 4.36 0.41 -0.95
C PHE A 240 2.98 -0.20 -1.27
N HIS A 241 1.88 0.47 -0.89
CA HIS A 241 0.52 0.02 -1.23
C HIS A 241 0.25 0.06 -2.74
N VAL A 242 0.74 1.10 -3.46
CA VAL A 242 0.69 1.15 -4.94
C VAL A 242 1.45 -0.03 -5.54
N PHE A 243 2.63 -0.35 -5.03
CA PHE A 243 3.44 -1.49 -5.50
C PHE A 243 2.69 -2.82 -5.31
N ILE A 244 2.15 -3.07 -4.13
CA ILE A 244 1.35 -4.28 -3.86
C ILE A 244 0.09 -4.32 -4.74
N GLY A 245 -0.64 -3.21 -4.85
CA GLY A 245 -1.83 -3.11 -5.72
C GLY A 245 -1.51 -3.37 -7.18
N MET A 246 -0.40 -2.82 -7.69
CA MET A 246 0.08 -3.07 -9.05
C MET A 246 0.42 -4.56 -9.26
N LEU A 247 1.07 -5.22 -8.30
CA LEU A 247 1.30 -6.66 -8.36
C LEU A 247 -0.01 -7.45 -8.35
N MET A 248 -0.97 -7.09 -7.50
CA MET A 248 -2.30 -7.72 -7.50
C MET A 248 -2.96 -7.60 -8.88
N LEU A 249 -2.99 -6.40 -9.47
CA LEU A 249 -3.55 -6.17 -10.82
C LEU A 249 -2.80 -6.94 -11.91
N LEU A 250 -1.48 -7.06 -11.80
CA LEU A 250 -0.67 -7.87 -12.71
C LEU A 250 -1.08 -9.35 -12.65
N PHE A 251 -1.18 -9.93 -11.45
CA PHE A 251 -1.63 -11.33 -11.29
C PHE A 251 -3.06 -11.54 -11.77
N ILE A 252 -3.97 -10.60 -11.50
CA ILE A 252 -5.34 -10.64 -12.02
C ILE A 252 -5.35 -10.60 -13.55
N THR A 253 -4.50 -9.75 -14.17
CA THR A 253 -4.38 -9.67 -15.63
C THR A 253 -3.90 -10.99 -16.24
N LEU A 254 -2.89 -11.62 -15.64
CA LEU A 254 -2.41 -12.94 -16.07
C LEU A 254 -3.48 -14.04 -15.91
N ARG A 255 -4.26 -14.00 -14.84
CA ARG A 255 -5.40 -14.91 -14.64
C ARG A 255 -6.51 -14.67 -15.67
N LEU A 256 -6.81 -13.41 -16.00
CA LEU A 256 -7.73 -13.06 -17.06
C LEU A 256 -7.29 -13.67 -18.41
N GLN A 257 -6.01 -13.61 -18.75
CA GLN A 257 -5.47 -14.25 -19.96
C GLN A 257 -5.67 -15.76 -19.98
N LYS A 258 -5.59 -16.41 -18.81
CA LYS A 258 -5.83 -17.86 -18.66
C LYS A 258 -7.31 -18.28 -18.66
N GLY A 259 -8.24 -17.35 -18.58
CA GLY A 259 -9.66 -17.68 -18.62
C GLY A 259 -10.37 -17.82 -17.29
N HIS A 260 -9.74 -17.45 -16.20
CA HIS A 260 -10.25 -17.78 -14.86
C HIS A 260 -11.49 -16.98 -14.43
N PHE A 261 -11.74 -15.78 -14.96
CA PHE A 261 -12.87 -14.95 -14.55
C PHE A 261 -14.03 -15.01 -15.56
N THR A 262 -15.25 -15.06 -15.03
CA THR A 262 -16.50 -14.99 -15.79
C THR A 262 -17.30 -13.75 -15.38
N LYS A 263 -18.40 -13.47 -16.07
CA LYS A 263 -19.34 -12.37 -15.73
C LYS A 263 -19.91 -12.52 -14.31
N GLU A 264 -20.17 -13.75 -13.88
CA GLU A 264 -20.82 -14.07 -12.60
C GLU A 264 -19.81 -14.31 -11.48
N ARG A 265 -18.58 -14.76 -11.81
CA ARG A 265 -17.56 -15.14 -10.84
C ARG A 265 -16.28 -14.39 -11.11
N HIS A 266 -16.17 -13.21 -10.51
CA HIS A 266 -14.98 -12.35 -10.68
C HIS A 266 -14.61 -11.56 -9.41
N PHE A 267 -14.98 -12.05 -8.22
CA PHE A 267 -14.69 -11.34 -6.97
C PHE A 267 -13.20 -11.01 -6.80
N GLY A 268 -12.28 -11.91 -7.20
CA GLY A 268 -10.85 -11.61 -7.12
C GLY A 268 -10.43 -10.38 -7.93
N PHE A 269 -11.12 -10.13 -9.08
CA PHE A 269 -10.95 -8.90 -9.85
C PHE A 269 -11.53 -7.68 -9.10
N GLU A 270 -12.75 -7.81 -8.58
CA GLU A 270 -13.40 -6.72 -7.84
C GLU A 270 -12.62 -6.33 -6.60
N GLY A 271 -12.13 -7.31 -5.82
CA GLY A 271 -11.32 -7.04 -4.64
C GLY A 271 -10.04 -6.28 -4.95
N ALA A 272 -9.34 -6.66 -6.04
CA ALA A 272 -8.17 -5.92 -6.50
C ALA A 272 -8.52 -4.51 -6.99
N ALA A 273 -9.68 -4.34 -7.66
CA ALA A 273 -10.15 -3.04 -8.09
C ALA A 273 -10.52 -2.13 -6.91
N TRP A 274 -11.18 -2.66 -5.87
CA TRP A 274 -11.48 -1.91 -4.65
C TRP A 274 -10.23 -1.44 -3.95
N TYR A 275 -9.21 -2.31 -3.87
CA TYR A 275 -7.92 -1.96 -3.28
C TYR A 275 -7.23 -0.84 -4.07
N TRP A 276 -7.23 -0.93 -5.40
CA TRP A 276 -6.62 0.09 -6.25
C TRP A 276 -7.29 1.46 -6.11
N HIS A 277 -8.63 1.49 -6.14
CA HIS A 277 -9.36 2.74 -5.93
C HIS A 277 -9.18 3.31 -4.52
N PHE A 278 -9.05 2.46 -3.50
CA PHE A 278 -8.67 2.91 -2.16
C PHE A 278 -7.30 3.63 -2.19
N VAL A 279 -6.31 3.04 -2.84
CA VAL A 279 -4.97 3.64 -3.00
C VAL A 279 -5.05 4.98 -3.75
N ASP A 280 -5.86 5.08 -4.81
CA ASP A 280 -6.12 6.34 -5.53
C ASP A 280 -6.65 7.44 -4.59
N VAL A 281 -7.62 7.11 -3.73
CA VAL A 281 -8.22 8.07 -2.79
C VAL A 281 -7.21 8.53 -1.73
N VAL A 282 -6.40 7.61 -1.22
CA VAL A 282 -5.32 7.94 -0.28
C VAL A 282 -4.32 8.89 -0.93
N TRP A 283 -3.95 8.66 -2.20
CA TRP A 283 -3.06 9.57 -2.93
C TRP A 283 -3.61 10.98 -3.04
N LEU A 284 -4.89 11.14 -3.34
CA LEU A 284 -5.52 12.48 -3.36
C LEU A 284 -5.43 13.17 -2.00
N GLY A 285 -5.63 12.42 -0.92
CA GLY A 285 -5.39 12.93 0.45
C GLY A 285 -3.96 13.40 0.65
N LEU A 286 -2.97 12.60 0.22
CA LEU A 286 -1.55 12.96 0.29
C LEU A 286 -1.24 14.20 -0.56
N TYR A 287 -1.71 14.23 -1.79
CA TYR A 287 -1.50 15.35 -2.70
C TYR A 287 -1.98 16.67 -2.11
N ILE A 288 -3.16 16.67 -1.49
CA ILE A 288 -3.72 17.87 -0.87
C ILE A 288 -3.03 18.21 0.47
N LEU A 289 -2.86 17.22 1.36
CA LEU A 289 -2.47 17.49 2.76
C LEU A 289 -0.94 17.52 2.97
N VAL A 290 -0.16 16.98 2.06
CA VAL A 290 1.31 16.93 2.18
C VAL A 290 2.00 17.89 1.21
N TYR A 291 1.52 17.98 -0.05
CA TYR A 291 2.18 18.77 -1.08
C TYR A 291 1.63 20.20 -1.22
N TRP A 292 0.32 20.41 -0.97
CA TRP A 292 -0.30 21.74 -1.07
C TRP A 292 -0.35 22.53 0.23
N MET A 293 -0.21 21.86 1.35
CA MET A 293 -0.28 22.47 2.68
C MET A 293 1.08 22.44 3.37
#